data_4f9757499a9c5de1be0e749a6302e0dc
#
_entry.id   4f9757499a9c5de1be0e749a6302e0dc
#
_cell.length_a   1.000
_cell.length_b   1.000
_cell.length_c   1.000
_cell.angle_alpha   90.00
_cell.angle_beta   90.00
_cell.angle_gamma   90.00
#
_symmetry.space_group_name_H-M   'P 1'
#
loop_
_entity.id
_entity.type
_entity.pdbx_description
1 polymer ?
#
loop_
_entity_poly.entity_id
_entity_poly.type
_entity_poly.pdbx_seq_one_letter_code
_entity_poly.pdbx_strand_id
1 'polypeptide(L)'
;MLTPGKSFKPGLGADALRAPNILDSAAQDRDVLRDLARKAEQELTGVQMASMDELTLLSNRHGFEALARLALEACQQLGIPATLLFFDLDDFKRINQLYGRAEGDDALKTFADVLRIAFRESDVIGRLGSDEFAALLTGADAVEIAAIRARLEEILDERNATAHRGYDIRFSIGQIEFDPRLHQTAEDLLALVDKALRDARHC
;
A
#
# COMPACT_ATOMS: atom_id res chain seq x y z
N MET A 1 50.58 84.12 -34.75
CA MET A 1 51.20 83.18 -33.84
C MET A 1 50.18 82.12 -33.41
N LEU A 2 50.45 80.96 -33.86
CA LEU A 2 49.55 79.82 -33.77
C LEU A 2 49.74 79.07 -32.45
N THR A 3 48.68 78.78 -31.72
CA THR A 3 48.66 77.87 -30.58
C THR A 3 48.03 76.50 -30.99
N PRO A 4 48.64 75.38 -30.60
CA PRO A 4 48.27 74.08 -31.07
C PRO A 4 47.10 73.47 -30.27
N GLY A 5 46.24 72.69 -31.00
CA GLY A 5 45.05 72.04 -30.56
C GLY A 5 45.25 70.94 -29.53
N LYS A 6 44.30 70.85 -28.63
CA LYS A 6 44.17 69.74 -27.69
C LYS A 6 43.52 68.53 -28.38
N SER A 7 44.22 67.42 -28.36
CA SER A 7 43.78 66.13 -28.80
C SER A 7 42.73 65.59 -27.79
N PHE A 8 41.57 65.29 -28.33
CA PHE A 8 40.44 64.62 -27.60
C PHE A 8 40.56 63.11 -27.81
N LYS A 9 40.79 62.37 -26.71
CA LYS A 9 40.72 60.91 -26.71
C LYS A 9 39.30 60.48 -26.38
N PRO A 10 38.61 59.68 -27.20
CA PRO A 10 37.39 59.06 -26.81
C PRO A 10 37.68 57.70 -26.09
N GLY A 11 37.61 57.73 -24.77
CA GLY A 11 37.56 56.50 -23.97
C GLY A 11 36.12 56.21 -23.57
N LEU A 12 35.41 55.53 -24.41
CA LEU A 12 34.13 54.87 -24.00
C LEU A 12 34.41 53.39 -24.02
N GLY A 13 34.57 52.84 -22.81
CA GLY A 13 34.43 51.42 -22.57
C GLY A 13 33.00 51.00 -22.87
N ALA A 14 32.84 50.26 -23.93
CA ALA A 14 31.59 49.55 -24.20
C ALA A 14 31.53 48.34 -23.27
N ASP A 15 31.07 48.56 -22.04
CA ASP A 15 30.48 47.48 -21.26
C ASP A 15 29.14 47.13 -21.91
N ALA A 16 29.24 46.24 -22.91
CA ALA A 16 28.08 45.59 -23.46
C ALA A 16 27.44 44.77 -22.35
N LEU A 17 26.35 45.28 -21.78
CA LEU A 17 25.35 44.50 -21.00
C LEU A 17 24.94 43.32 -21.87
N ARG A 18 25.62 42.19 -21.63
CA ARG A 18 25.27 40.89 -22.24
C ARG A 18 23.91 40.51 -21.66
N ALA A 19 22.85 40.73 -22.42
CA ALA A 19 21.52 40.26 -22.06
C ALA A 19 21.62 38.75 -21.76
N PRO A 20 21.02 38.26 -20.64
CA PRO A 20 21.07 36.86 -20.35
C PRO A 20 20.47 36.09 -21.53
N ASN A 21 21.18 35.08 -21.97
CA ASN A 21 20.81 34.29 -23.13
C ASN A 21 19.51 33.50 -22.74
N ILE A 22 18.36 33.97 -23.21
CA ILE A 22 17.03 33.40 -22.90
C ILE A 22 16.98 31.91 -23.26
N LEU A 23 17.77 31.48 -24.23
CA LEU A 23 17.89 30.07 -24.61
C LEU A 23 18.63 29.22 -23.56
N ASP A 24 19.66 29.79 -22.89
CA ASP A 24 20.36 29.09 -21.81
C ASP A 24 19.48 28.98 -20.55
N SER A 25 18.71 30.03 -20.25
CA SER A 25 17.74 29.97 -19.13
C SER A 25 16.66 28.91 -19.38
N ALA A 26 16.10 28.85 -20.58
CA ALA A 26 15.07 27.85 -20.91
C ALA A 26 15.61 26.40 -20.94
N ALA A 27 16.91 26.21 -21.21
CA ALA A 27 17.54 24.90 -21.13
C ALA A 27 17.76 24.49 -19.66
N GLN A 28 18.23 25.40 -18.81
CA GLN A 28 18.40 25.20 -17.37
C GLN A 28 17.05 24.90 -16.68
N ASP A 29 15.98 25.62 -17.03
CA ASP A 29 14.64 25.40 -16.50
C ASP A 29 14.10 24.00 -16.86
N ARG A 30 14.36 23.51 -18.08
CA ARG A 30 14.00 22.14 -18.50
C ARG A 30 14.76 21.07 -17.74
N ASP A 31 16.03 21.29 -17.46
CA ASP A 31 16.84 20.33 -16.70
C ASP A 31 16.41 20.28 -15.23
N VAL A 32 16.09 21.42 -14.63
CA VAL A 32 15.50 21.48 -13.28
C VAL A 32 14.15 20.77 -13.22
N LEU A 33 13.28 20.97 -14.22
CA LEU A 33 11.97 20.27 -14.27
C LEU A 33 12.13 18.76 -14.43
N ARG A 34 13.10 18.30 -15.24
CA ARG A 34 13.41 16.86 -15.37
C ARG A 34 13.91 16.25 -14.06
N ASP A 35 14.79 16.95 -13.35
CA ASP A 35 15.31 16.48 -12.07
C ASP A 35 14.23 16.44 -10.98
N LEU A 36 13.33 17.44 -10.97
CA LEU A 36 12.16 17.44 -10.09
C LEU A 36 11.19 16.28 -10.40
N ALA A 37 10.89 16.05 -11.68
CA ALA A 37 10.04 14.94 -12.10
C ALA A 37 10.65 13.58 -11.68
N ARG A 38 11.95 13.39 -11.92
CA ARG A 38 12.66 12.17 -11.52
C ARG A 38 12.67 11.97 -10.00
N LYS A 39 12.86 13.03 -9.22
CA LYS A 39 12.77 12.96 -7.75
C LYS A 39 11.35 12.60 -7.28
N ALA A 40 10.34 13.24 -7.87
CA ALA A 40 8.94 12.94 -7.55
C ALA A 40 8.59 11.47 -7.87
N GLU A 41 9.03 10.94 -9.02
CA GLU A 41 8.88 9.52 -9.37
C GLU A 41 9.60 8.59 -8.38
N GLN A 42 10.81 8.94 -7.96
CA GLN A 42 11.57 8.17 -6.97
C GLN A 42 10.91 8.19 -5.60
N GLU A 43 10.39 9.33 -5.16
CA GLU A 43 9.66 9.46 -3.90
C GLU A 43 8.35 8.68 -3.93
N LEU A 44 7.57 8.78 -5.02
CA LEU A 44 6.34 7.99 -5.20
C LEU A 44 6.62 6.49 -5.21
N THR A 45 7.67 6.05 -5.93
CA THR A 45 8.08 4.65 -5.95
C THR A 45 8.53 4.19 -4.57
N GLY A 46 9.29 5.03 -3.85
CA GLY A 46 9.74 4.74 -2.48
C GLY A 46 8.59 4.60 -1.50
N VAL A 47 7.57 5.46 -1.57
CA VAL A 47 6.36 5.38 -0.74
C VAL A 47 5.54 4.13 -1.10
N GLN A 48 5.39 3.79 -2.37
CA GLN A 48 4.69 2.57 -2.79
C GLN A 48 5.42 1.32 -2.30
N MET A 49 6.73 1.23 -2.47
CA MET A 49 7.54 0.10 -1.98
C MET A 49 7.50 -0.02 -0.46
N ALA A 50 7.50 1.11 0.28
CA ALA A 50 7.37 1.11 1.73
C ALA A 50 5.97 0.70 2.24
N SER A 51 4.96 0.66 1.35
CA SER A 51 3.57 0.35 1.68
C SER A 51 3.14 -1.07 1.27
N MET A 52 4.05 -1.85 0.67
CA MET A 52 3.79 -3.22 0.20
C MET A 52 4.60 -4.25 0.96
N ASP A 53 4.06 -5.46 1.07
CA ASP A 53 4.78 -6.65 1.55
C ASP A 53 5.53 -7.29 0.37
N GLU A 54 6.84 -7.42 0.49
CA GLU A 54 7.72 -7.89 -0.60
C GLU A 54 7.45 -9.35 -1.01
N LEU A 55 6.96 -10.18 -0.08
CA LEU A 55 6.72 -11.59 -0.35
C LEU A 55 5.41 -11.83 -1.08
N THR A 56 4.35 -11.18 -0.61
CA THR A 56 2.97 -11.40 -1.09
C THR A 56 2.50 -10.34 -2.06
N LEU A 57 3.18 -9.20 -2.15
CA LEU A 57 2.78 -8.03 -2.94
C LEU A 57 1.36 -7.50 -2.59
N LEU A 58 0.88 -7.78 -1.39
CA LEU A 58 -0.27 -7.09 -0.79
C LEU A 58 0.21 -5.84 -0.08
N SER A 59 -0.69 -4.96 0.33
CA SER A 59 -0.34 -3.88 1.24
C SER A 59 0.27 -4.46 2.51
N ASN A 60 1.37 -3.91 2.99
CA ASN A 60 1.86 -4.23 4.33
C ASN A 60 0.99 -3.52 5.39
N ARG A 61 1.27 -3.71 6.67
CA ARG A 61 0.51 -3.08 7.77
C ARG A 61 0.34 -1.58 7.57
N HIS A 62 1.41 -0.85 7.30
CA HIS A 62 1.37 0.59 7.13
C HIS A 62 0.54 1.02 5.90
N GLY A 63 0.73 0.35 4.77
CA GLY A 63 -0.06 0.59 3.56
C GLY A 63 -1.54 0.27 3.74
N PHE A 64 -1.83 -0.85 4.42
CA PHE A 64 -3.21 -1.23 4.74
C PHE A 64 -3.90 -0.20 5.63
N GLU A 65 -3.27 0.22 6.73
CA GLU A 65 -3.80 1.22 7.67
C GLU A 65 -4.10 2.55 6.97
N ALA A 66 -3.19 3.02 6.10
CA ALA A 66 -3.37 4.24 5.33
C ALA A 66 -4.58 4.16 4.36
N LEU A 67 -4.69 3.05 3.61
CA LEU A 67 -5.80 2.82 2.68
C LEU A 67 -7.13 2.60 3.41
N ALA A 68 -7.12 1.82 4.49
CA ALA A 68 -8.29 1.54 5.31
C ALA A 68 -8.86 2.82 5.92
N ARG A 69 -8.01 3.73 6.41
CA ARG A 69 -8.45 5.03 6.93
C ARG A 69 -9.20 5.83 5.88
N LEU A 70 -8.66 5.95 4.66
CA LEU A 70 -9.34 6.67 3.56
C LEU A 70 -10.67 6.02 3.20
N ALA A 71 -10.72 4.68 3.15
CA ALA A 71 -11.92 3.94 2.85
C ALA A 71 -13.01 4.13 3.94
N LEU A 72 -12.63 4.09 5.22
CA LEU A 72 -13.55 4.33 6.35
C LEU A 72 -14.08 5.77 6.36
N GLU A 73 -13.25 6.77 6.10
CA GLU A 73 -13.68 8.17 5.96
C GLU A 73 -14.70 8.32 4.83
N ALA A 74 -14.48 7.67 3.68
CA ALA A 74 -15.42 7.68 2.57
C ALA A 74 -16.74 6.98 2.92
N CYS A 75 -16.69 5.81 3.58
CA CYS A 75 -17.89 5.09 4.05
C CYS A 75 -18.71 5.93 5.02
N GLN A 76 -18.06 6.60 5.95
CA GLN A 76 -18.72 7.50 6.89
C GLN A 76 -19.41 8.69 6.19
N GLN A 77 -18.74 9.31 5.22
CA GLN A 77 -19.33 10.43 4.44
C GLN A 77 -20.52 10.00 3.60
N LEU A 78 -20.46 8.80 3.01
CA LEU A 78 -21.50 8.26 2.13
C LEU A 78 -22.62 7.53 2.90
N GLY A 79 -22.45 7.28 4.19
CA GLY A 79 -23.39 6.50 5.00
C GLY A 79 -23.50 5.03 4.58
N ILE A 80 -22.42 4.45 4.03
CA ILE A 80 -22.37 3.04 3.64
C ILE A 80 -21.63 2.22 4.69
N PRO A 81 -21.99 0.92 4.88
CA PRO A 81 -21.34 0.06 5.85
C PRO A 81 -19.89 -0.25 5.44
N ALA A 82 -19.06 -0.54 6.43
CA ALA A 82 -17.75 -1.11 6.22
C ALA A 82 -17.53 -2.26 7.21
N THR A 83 -16.88 -3.33 6.76
CA THR A 83 -16.57 -4.50 7.60
C THR A 83 -15.12 -4.88 7.44
N LEU A 84 -14.43 -5.02 8.56
CA LEU A 84 -13.08 -5.55 8.62
C LEU A 84 -13.13 -7.05 8.85
N LEU A 85 -12.47 -7.81 7.99
CA LEU A 85 -12.15 -9.21 8.16
C LEU A 85 -10.66 -9.33 8.48
N PHE A 86 -10.34 -10.15 9.44
CA PHE A 86 -8.96 -10.44 9.82
C PHE A 86 -8.74 -11.95 9.73
N PHE A 87 -7.62 -12.35 9.18
CA PHE A 87 -7.26 -13.74 8.93
C PHE A 87 -5.94 -14.07 9.61
N ASP A 88 -5.86 -15.25 10.17
CA ASP A 88 -4.66 -15.83 10.75
C ASP A 88 -4.47 -17.23 10.18
N LEU A 89 -3.31 -17.54 9.60
CA LEU A 89 -3.05 -18.86 9.05
C LEU A 89 -2.81 -19.87 10.17
N ASP A 90 -3.67 -20.88 10.23
CA ASP A 90 -3.60 -21.91 11.26
C ASP A 90 -2.32 -22.74 11.14
N ASP A 91 -1.70 -23.03 12.27
CA ASP A 91 -0.49 -23.86 12.37
C ASP A 91 0.70 -23.39 11.50
N PHE A 92 0.77 -22.11 11.06
CA PHE A 92 1.81 -21.61 10.18
C PHE A 92 3.23 -21.85 10.70
N LYS A 93 3.45 -21.70 12.00
CA LYS A 93 4.73 -22.01 12.63
C LYS A 93 5.10 -23.50 12.46
N ARG A 94 4.13 -24.40 12.54
CA ARG A 94 4.31 -25.84 12.35
C ARG A 94 4.65 -26.16 10.88
N ILE A 95 4.02 -25.49 9.91
CA ILE A 95 4.37 -25.62 8.49
C ILE A 95 5.85 -25.27 8.31
N ASN A 96 6.30 -24.13 8.81
CA ASN A 96 7.70 -23.72 8.71
C ASN A 96 8.67 -24.72 9.38
N GLN A 97 8.29 -25.32 10.50
CA GLN A 97 9.13 -26.28 11.23
C GLN A 97 9.25 -27.63 10.54
N LEU A 98 8.18 -28.13 9.94
CA LEU A 98 8.13 -29.47 9.33
C LEU A 98 8.58 -29.47 7.87
N TYR A 99 8.24 -28.41 7.11
CA TYR A 99 8.44 -28.35 5.66
C TYR A 99 9.47 -27.30 5.22
N GLY A 100 9.90 -26.44 6.14
CA GLY A 100 10.87 -25.38 5.88
C GLY A 100 10.25 -24.05 5.50
N ARG A 101 11.06 -22.98 5.57
CA ARG A 101 10.61 -21.61 5.31
C ARG A 101 10.11 -21.38 3.89
N ALA A 102 10.70 -22.03 2.90
CA ALA A 102 10.26 -21.89 1.52
C ALA A 102 8.81 -22.35 1.31
N GLU A 103 8.42 -23.45 1.96
CA GLU A 103 7.03 -23.93 1.93
C GLU A 103 6.09 -22.97 2.68
N GLY A 104 6.53 -22.39 3.81
CA GLY A 104 5.77 -21.34 4.49
C GLY A 104 5.59 -20.11 3.62
N ASP A 105 6.63 -19.67 2.92
CA ASP A 105 6.55 -18.55 1.99
C ASP A 105 5.56 -18.84 0.84
N ASP A 106 5.55 -20.07 0.33
CA ASP A 106 4.60 -20.48 -0.71
C ASP A 106 3.16 -20.59 -0.18
N ALA A 107 2.97 -20.99 1.07
CA ALA A 107 1.67 -20.95 1.73
C ALA A 107 1.14 -19.52 1.84
N LEU A 108 1.99 -18.56 2.24
CA LEU A 108 1.63 -17.13 2.33
C LEU A 108 1.27 -16.54 0.97
N LYS A 109 2.05 -16.83 -0.07
CA LYS A 109 1.76 -16.39 -1.46
C LYS A 109 0.45 -16.99 -1.95
N THR A 110 0.22 -18.29 -1.70
CA THR A 110 -1.03 -18.96 -2.09
C THR A 110 -2.22 -18.29 -1.42
N PHE A 111 -2.15 -18.01 -0.12
CA PHE A 111 -3.25 -17.35 0.59
C PHE A 111 -3.48 -15.90 0.09
N ALA A 112 -2.41 -15.16 -0.18
CA ALA A 112 -2.50 -13.83 -0.79
C ALA A 112 -3.20 -13.86 -2.17
N ASP A 113 -2.93 -14.87 -3.00
CA ASP A 113 -3.61 -15.05 -4.29
C ASP A 113 -5.09 -15.41 -4.11
N VAL A 114 -5.42 -16.23 -3.11
CA VAL A 114 -6.82 -16.54 -2.74
C VAL A 114 -7.56 -15.25 -2.35
N LEU A 115 -6.94 -14.39 -1.55
CA LEU A 115 -7.53 -13.09 -1.19
C LEU A 115 -7.77 -12.22 -2.43
N ARG A 116 -6.80 -12.10 -3.34
CA ARG A 116 -6.97 -11.33 -4.59
C ARG A 116 -8.11 -11.81 -5.47
N ILE A 117 -8.35 -13.13 -5.50
CA ILE A 117 -9.44 -13.71 -6.30
C ILE A 117 -10.80 -13.50 -5.61
N ALA A 118 -10.83 -13.56 -4.29
CA ALA A 118 -12.07 -13.49 -3.53
C ALA A 118 -12.59 -12.07 -3.32
N PHE A 119 -11.70 -11.07 -3.20
CA PHE A 119 -12.05 -9.69 -2.94
C PHE A 119 -12.09 -8.85 -4.22
N ARG A 120 -12.84 -7.73 -4.18
CA ARG A 120 -12.96 -6.77 -5.29
C ARG A 120 -11.77 -5.79 -5.25
N GLU A 121 -11.51 -5.13 -6.37
CA GLU A 121 -10.51 -4.07 -6.46
C GLU A 121 -10.80 -2.87 -5.51
N SER A 122 -12.08 -2.66 -5.20
CA SER A 122 -12.52 -1.63 -4.24
C SER A 122 -12.25 -1.97 -2.78
N ASP A 123 -11.98 -3.25 -2.47
CA ASP A 123 -11.71 -3.70 -1.11
C ASP A 123 -10.21 -3.53 -0.80
N VAL A 124 -9.90 -3.15 0.43
CA VAL A 124 -8.51 -2.99 0.86
C VAL A 124 -8.05 -4.31 1.45
N ILE A 125 -7.02 -4.93 0.85
CA ILE A 125 -6.42 -6.17 1.36
C ILE A 125 -4.95 -5.96 1.72
N GLY A 126 -4.49 -6.62 2.79
CA GLY A 126 -3.11 -6.49 3.25
C GLY A 126 -2.61 -7.66 4.08
N ARG A 127 -1.29 -7.78 4.17
CA ARG A 127 -0.59 -8.66 5.11
C ARG A 127 -0.04 -7.83 6.25
N LEU A 128 -0.47 -8.14 7.48
CA LEU A 128 -0.21 -7.31 8.65
C LEU A 128 0.90 -7.86 9.55
N GLY A 129 1.21 -9.14 9.41
CA GLY A 129 2.19 -9.84 10.24
C GLY A 129 2.82 -11.02 9.52
N SER A 130 3.38 -11.94 10.29
CA SER A 130 4.03 -13.16 9.74
C SER A 130 3.04 -14.05 9.01
N ASP A 131 1.88 -14.27 9.59
CA ASP A 131 0.80 -15.16 9.18
C ASP A 131 -0.58 -14.47 9.24
N GLU A 132 -0.58 -13.14 9.45
CA GLU A 132 -1.76 -12.30 9.66
C GLU A 132 -2.10 -11.50 8.41
N PHE A 133 -3.37 -11.56 7.97
CA PHE A 133 -3.91 -10.81 6.84
C PHE A 133 -5.18 -10.08 7.24
N ALA A 134 -5.53 -9.05 6.49
CA ALA A 134 -6.78 -8.33 6.68
C ALA A 134 -7.41 -7.93 5.34
N ALA A 135 -8.74 -7.79 5.37
CA ALA A 135 -9.51 -7.20 4.28
C ALA A 135 -10.56 -6.24 4.84
N LEU A 136 -10.61 -5.02 4.32
CA LEU A 136 -11.67 -4.06 4.61
C LEU A 136 -12.63 -4.01 3.42
N LEU A 137 -13.86 -4.43 3.65
CA LEU A 137 -14.95 -4.40 2.68
C LEU A 137 -15.75 -3.12 2.84
N THR A 138 -16.06 -2.47 1.73
CA THR A 138 -16.85 -1.23 1.70
C THR A 138 -18.19 -1.47 1.01
N GLY A 139 -19.29 -1.10 1.67
CA GLY A 139 -20.64 -1.24 1.13
C GLY A 139 -21.18 -2.66 1.04
N ALA A 140 -20.50 -3.65 1.62
CA ALA A 140 -20.96 -5.05 1.63
C ALA A 140 -21.96 -5.29 2.77
N ASP A 141 -23.03 -6.01 2.48
CA ASP A 141 -23.98 -6.47 3.47
C ASP A 141 -23.59 -7.85 4.06
N ALA A 142 -24.33 -8.30 5.07
CA ALA A 142 -24.07 -9.58 5.74
C ALA A 142 -24.14 -10.79 4.80
N VAL A 143 -24.99 -10.74 3.77
CA VAL A 143 -25.14 -11.84 2.80
C VAL A 143 -23.93 -11.88 1.87
N GLU A 144 -23.46 -10.72 1.39
CA GLU A 144 -22.26 -10.60 0.57
C GLU A 144 -21.02 -11.06 1.36
N ILE A 145 -20.89 -10.68 2.63
CA ILE A 145 -19.79 -11.11 3.49
C ILE A 145 -19.79 -12.63 3.67
N ALA A 146 -20.95 -13.23 3.92
CA ALA A 146 -21.07 -14.69 4.02
C ALA A 146 -20.70 -15.39 2.70
N ALA A 147 -21.10 -14.83 1.55
CA ALA A 147 -20.73 -15.35 0.23
C ALA A 147 -19.23 -15.25 -0.04
N ILE A 148 -18.58 -14.14 0.35
CA ILE A 148 -17.12 -13.97 0.22
C ILE A 148 -16.38 -14.99 1.08
N ARG A 149 -16.83 -15.24 2.31
CA ARG A 149 -16.24 -16.26 3.19
C ARG A 149 -16.32 -17.66 2.60
N ALA A 150 -17.50 -18.05 2.12
CA ALA A 150 -17.70 -19.35 1.46
C ALA A 150 -16.79 -19.49 0.22
N ARG A 151 -16.68 -18.42 -0.59
CA ARG A 151 -15.80 -18.38 -1.75
C ARG A 151 -14.33 -18.52 -1.39
N LEU A 152 -13.88 -17.89 -0.30
CA LEU A 152 -12.49 -18.01 0.20
C LEU A 152 -12.18 -19.47 0.56
N GLU A 153 -13.09 -20.14 1.30
CA GLU A 153 -12.94 -21.53 1.70
C GLU A 153 -12.90 -22.44 0.47
N GLU A 154 -13.81 -22.26 -0.50
CA GLU A 154 -13.86 -23.03 -1.74
C GLU A 154 -12.58 -22.92 -2.56
N ILE A 155 -12.09 -21.69 -2.80
CA ILE A 155 -10.86 -21.46 -3.56
C ILE A 155 -9.66 -22.07 -2.85
N LEU A 156 -9.59 -21.95 -1.52
CA LEU A 156 -8.48 -22.49 -0.75
C LEU A 156 -8.49 -24.02 -0.74
N ASP A 157 -9.66 -24.64 -0.61
CA ASP A 157 -9.82 -26.11 -0.68
C ASP A 157 -9.39 -26.65 -2.07
N GLU A 158 -9.74 -25.96 -3.16
CA GLU A 158 -9.28 -26.31 -4.50
C GLU A 158 -7.75 -26.20 -4.63
N ARG A 159 -7.15 -25.15 -4.05
CA ARG A 159 -5.70 -24.97 -4.02
C ARG A 159 -5.01 -26.06 -3.20
N ASN A 160 -5.56 -26.42 -2.05
CA ASN A 160 -5.05 -27.49 -1.21
C ASN A 160 -5.10 -28.85 -1.95
N ALA A 161 -6.22 -29.17 -2.60
CA ALA A 161 -6.40 -30.42 -3.33
C ALA A 161 -5.44 -30.57 -4.52
N THR A 162 -5.08 -29.48 -5.19
CA THR A 162 -4.23 -29.50 -6.39
C THR A 162 -2.74 -29.37 -6.12
N ALA A 163 -2.34 -28.78 -5.01
CA ALA A 163 -0.94 -28.43 -4.74
C ALA A 163 -0.06 -29.61 -4.31
N HIS A 164 -0.64 -30.76 -3.91
CA HIS A 164 0.04 -31.98 -3.44
C HIS A 164 1.11 -31.69 -2.37
N ARG A 165 0.85 -30.66 -1.52
CA ARG A 165 1.68 -30.34 -0.36
C ARG A 165 1.46 -31.39 0.72
N GLY A 166 2.39 -31.67 1.57
CA GLY A 166 2.20 -32.55 2.73
C GLY A 166 1.30 -31.94 3.83
N TYR A 167 0.65 -30.80 3.57
CA TYR A 167 -0.19 -30.05 4.48
C TYR A 167 -1.28 -29.26 3.72
N ASP A 168 -2.37 -28.94 4.42
CA ASP A 168 -3.40 -28.01 3.95
C ASP A 168 -3.16 -26.63 4.57
N ILE A 169 -3.38 -25.58 3.78
CA ILE A 169 -3.45 -24.22 4.28
C ILE A 169 -4.85 -24.03 4.85
N ARG A 170 -4.94 -23.58 6.09
CA ARG A 170 -6.19 -23.26 6.80
C ARG A 170 -6.08 -21.90 7.45
N PHE A 171 -7.19 -21.27 7.75
CA PHE A 171 -7.20 -19.96 8.40
C PHE A 171 -8.34 -19.84 9.41
N SER A 172 -8.07 -19.09 10.44
CA SER A 172 -9.08 -18.54 11.35
C SER A 172 -9.47 -17.14 10.92
N ILE A 173 -10.76 -16.78 11.05
CA ILE A 173 -11.28 -15.49 10.61
C ILE A 173 -11.98 -14.77 11.76
N GLY A 174 -11.67 -13.48 11.94
CA GLY A 174 -12.42 -12.54 12.76
C GLY A 174 -13.14 -11.51 11.90
N GLN A 175 -14.30 -11.02 12.38
CA GLN A 175 -15.10 -10.02 11.68
C GLN A 175 -15.55 -8.93 12.64
N ILE A 176 -15.42 -7.66 12.22
CA ILE A 176 -15.97 -6.50 12.94
C ILE A 176 -16.59 -5.54 11.94
N GLU A 177 -17.84 -5.12 12.20
CA GLU A 177 -18.46 -4.01 11.49
C GLU A 177 -17.94 -2.67 12.05
N PHE A 178 -17.66 -1.75 11.13
CA PHE A 178 -17.28 -0.39 11.51
C PHE A 178 -18.48 0.39 12.03
N ASP A 179 -18.40 0.82 13.28
CA ASP A 179 -19.32 1.81 13.86
C ASP A 179 -18.53 3.09 14.16
N PRO A 180 -18.78 4.21 13.45
CA PRO A 180 -18.06 5.47 13.66
C PRO A 180 -18.25 6.08 15.05
N ARG A 181 -19.19 5.57 15.86
CA ARG A 181 -19.39 5.99 17.24
C ARG A 181 -18.45 5.28 18.22
N LEU A 182 -18.01 4.08 17.86
CA LEU A 182 -17.18 3.20 18.70
C LEU A 182 -15.74 3.14 18.22
N HIS A 183 -15.52 3.25 16.91
CA HIS A 183 -14.23 3.08 16.25
C HIS A 183 -13.81 4.40 15.62
N GLN A 184 -12.72 4.98 16.09
CA GLN A 184 -12.22 6.25 15.58
C GLN A 184 -11.18 6.06 14.46
N THR A 185 -10.47 4.93 14.48
CA THR A 185 -9.38 4.63 13.55
C THR A 185 -9.45 3.20 13.02
N ALA A 186 -8.74 2.93 11.93
CA ALA A 186 -8.55 1.58 11.41
C ALA A 186 -7.74 0.71 12.40
N GLU A 187 -6.82 1.33 13.12
CA GLU A 187 -5.99 0.70 14.14
C GLU A 187 -6.85 0.21 15.32
N ASP A 188 -7.87 0.98 15.72
CA ASP A 188 -8.81 0.55 16.77
C ASP A 188 -9.56 -0.73 16.36
N LEU A 189 -10.01 -0.80 15.09
CA LEU A 189 -10.65 -1.99 14.54
C LEU A 189 -9.70 -3.19 14.51
N LEU A 190 -8.48 -2.99 14.03
CA LEU A 190 -7.46 -4.05 13.98
C LEU A 190 -7.14 -4.60 15.36
N ALA A 191 -6.97 -3.73 16.36
CA ALA A 191 -6.69 -4.12 17.73
C ALA A 191 -7.82 -4.96 18.35
N LEU A 192 -9.08 -4.62 18.02
CA LEU A 192 -10.24 -5.37 18.51
C LEU A 192 -10.34 -6.76 17.87
N VAL A 193 -10.12 -6.87 16.56
CA VAL A 193 -10.15 -8.16 15.86
C VAL A 193 -9.02 -9.06 16.30
N ASP A 194 -7.81 -8.54 16.40
CA ASP A 194 -6.64 -9.27 16.89
C ASP A 194 -6.85 -9.79 18.32
N LYS A 195 -7.51 -9.01 19.19
CA LYS A 195 -7.91 -9.45 20.51
C LYS A 195 -8.94 -10.58 20.45
N ALA A 196 -9.98 -10.42 19.62
CA ALA A 196 -11.04 -11.42 19.49
C ALA A 196 -10.51 -12.77 18.98
N LEU A 197 -9.57 -12.75 18.02
CA LEU A 197 -8.92 -13.97 17.52
C LEU A 197 -8.04 -14.65 18.57
N ARG A 198 -7.29 -13.86 19.34
CA ARG A 198 -6.50 -14.42 20.46
C ARG A 198 -7.38 -15.08 21.52
N ASP A 199 -8.48 -14.45 21.88
CA ASP A 199 -9.42 -14.97 22.85
C ASP A 199 -10.08 -16.28 22.35
N ALA A 200 -10.43 -16.37 21.06
CA ALA A 200 -11.01 -17.56 20.45
C ALA A 200 -10.03 -18.76 20.38
N ARG A 201 -8.72 -18.51 20.25
CA ARG A 201 -7.69 -19.58 20.22
C ARG A 201 -7.35 -20.14 21.59
N HIS A 202 -7.77 -19.50 22.69
CA HIS A 202 -7.49 -19.92 24.07
C HIS A 202 -8.70 -20.61 24.74
N CYS A 203 -9.81 -20.78 24.03
CA CYS A 203 -10.98 -21.58 24.42
C CYS A 203 -10.99 -22.94 23.75
#